data_85a2b6d33cdf97d10306978731bc4a71
#
_entry.id   85a2b6d33cdf97d10306978731bc4a71
#
_cell.length_a   1.000
_cell.length_b   1.000
_cell.length_c   1.000
_cell.angle_alpha   90.00
_cell.angle_beta   90.00
_cell.angle_gamma   90.00
#
_symmetry.space_group_name_H-M   'P 1'
#
loop_
_entity.id
_entity.type
_entity.pdbx_description
1 polymer ?
#
loop_
_entity_poly.entity_id
_entity_poly.type
_entity_poly.pdbx_seq_one_letter_code
_entity_poly.pdbx_strand_id
1 'polypeptide(L)'
;MFAHPHLTIVLTVLGVSALLLTAGPDAHAAPPAPHARTVPSVVRVTIQGYAFRPQTLTVAPGTRVTWTNTDSAIHTVVSDTTAFTASDDLRTGQSFTHTFGKVGTYTYHCGQHAFMTAAVIVKRVTR
;
A
#
# COMPACT_ATOMS: atom_id res chain seq x y z
N MET A 1 69.07 -64.95 43.28
CA MET A 1 68.82 -64.04 44.32
C MET A 1 68.72 -62.71 43.69
N PHE A 2 67.79 -61.92 43.93
CA PHE A 2 67.41 -60.61 43.45
C PHE A 2 66.97 -60.52 41.97
N ALA A 3 65.68 -60.82 41.75
CA ALA A 3 65.00 -60.53 40.56
C ALA A 3 64.68 -59.03 40.49
N HIS A 4 65.05 -58.34 39.46
CA HIS A 4 64.62 -56.99 39.19
C HIS A 4 63.43 -57.07 38.24
N PRO A 5 62.31 -56.47 38.58
CA PRO A 5 61.19 -56.34 37.64
C PRO A 5 61.46 -55.21 36.68
N HIS A 6 61.44 -55.53 35.42
CA HIS A 6 61.47 -54.57 34.34
C HIS A 6 60.15 -53.76 34.30
N LEU A 7 60.25 -52.49 34.59
CA LEU A 7 59.13 -51.57 34.48
C LEU A 7 58.91 -51.21 33.03
N THR A 8 57.90 -51.79 32.40
CA THR A 8 57.48 -51.46 31.04
C THR A 8 56.64 -50.20 31.08
N ILE A 9 57.17 -49.07 30.64
CA ILE A 9 56.44 -47.83 30.50
C ILE A 9 55.60 -47.93 29.21
N VAL A 10 54.30 -48.09 29.37
CA VAL A 10 53.36 -48.00 28.23
C VAL A 10 53.08 -46.52 28.01
N LEU A 11 53.63 -45.99 26.90
CA LEU A 11 53.36 -44.63 26.47
C LEU A 11 52.00 -44.58 25.79
N THR A 12 50.97 -44.15 26.52
CA THR A 12 49.63 -43.94 25.96
C THR A 12 49.67 -42.65 25.14
N VAL A 13 49.67 -42.73 23.84
CA VAL A 13 49.50 -41.58 22.95
C VAL A 13 48.03 -41.19 23.00
N LEU A 14 47.72 -40.11 23.70
CA LEU A 14 46.41 -39.45 23.65
C LEU A 14 46.27 -38.76 22.31
N GLY A 15 45.51 -39.39 21.41
CA GLY A 15 45.08 -38.77 20.17
C GLY A 15 44.15 -37.60 20.45
N VAL A 16 44.66 -36.40 20.24
CA VAL A 16 43.85 -35.19 20.22
C VAL A 16 43.08 -35.22 18.89
N SER A 17 41.84 -35.68 18.94
CA SER A 17 40.91 -35.52 17.82
C SER A 17 40.53 -34.02 17.76
N ALA A 18 41.16 -33.31 16.82
CA ALA A 18 40.73 -31.97 16.48
C ALA A 18 39.35 -32.05 15.79
N LEU A 19 38.32 -31.67 16.52
CA LEU A 19 36.99 -31.49 15.98
C LEU A 19 37.02 -30.22 15.11
N LEU A 20 37.15 -30.40 13.79
CA LEU A 20 36.99 -29.34 12.82
C LEU A 20 35.47 -28.97 12.83
N LEU A 21 35.13 -27.90 13.53
CA LEU A 21 33.86 -27.22 13.29
C LEU A 21 33.95 -26.56 11.91
N THR A 22 33.34 -27.20 10.92
CA THR A 22 33.05 -26.53 9.65
C THR A 22 31.93 -25.57 9.94
N ALA A 23 32.26 -24.29 10.09
CA ALA A 23 31.28 -23.22 10.00
C ALA A 23 30.69 -23.29 8.60
N GLY A 24 29.43 -23.72 8.50
CA GLY A 24 28.67 -23.63 7.26
C GLY A 24 28.56 -22.16 6.84
N PRO A 25 28.42 -21.88 5.55
CA PRO A 25 28.21 -20.51 5.12
C PRO A 25 26.95 -19.97 5.80
N ASP A 26 27.13 -18.94 6.62
CA ASP A 26 26.02 -18.19 7.16
C ASP A 26 25.16 -17.74 5.97
N ALA A 27 24.00 -18.39 5.81
CA ALA A 27 23.00 -17.92 4.88
C ALA A 27 22.54 -16.56 5.40
N HIS A 28 23.22 -15.50 4.98
CA HIS A 28 22.73 -14.15 5.14
C HIS A 28 21.39 -14.09 4.42
N ALA A 29 20.30 -14.11 5.20
CA ALA A 29 19.00 -13.80 4.66
C ALA A 29 19.11 -12.44 3.97
N ALA A 30 18.81 -12.40 2.66
CA ALA A 30 18.81 -11.16 1.92
C ALA A 30 17.91 -10.16 2.67
N PRO A 31 18.31 -8.89 2.82
CA PRO A 31 17.45 -7.90 3.45
C PRO A 31 16.11 -7.88 2.73
N PRO A 32 14.97 -7.77 3.45
CA PRO A 32 13.67 -7.71 2.81
C PRO A 32 13.70 -6.59 1.79
N ALA A 33 13.27 -6.90 0.56
CA ALA A 33 13.18 -5.92 -0.50
C ALA A 33 12.41 -4.69 0.03
N PRO A 34 12.87 -3.46 -0.24
CA PRO A 34 12.16 -2.28 0.22
C PRO A 34 10.73 -2.39 -0.29
N HIS A 35 9.78 -2.47 0.63
CA HIS A 35 8.38 -2.40 0.27
C HIS A 35 8.20 -1.11 -0.50
N ALA A 36 7.93 -1.22 -1.80
CA ALA A 36 7.63 -0.07 -2.63
C ALA A 36 6.48 0.66 -1.94
N ARG A 37 6.76 1.82 -1.34
CA ARG A 37 5.74 2.69 -0.78
C ARG A 37 4.86 3.07 -1.96
N THR A 38 3.70 2.46 -2.05
CA THR A 38 2.69 2.87 -3.01
C THR A 38 2.31 4.28 -2.62
N VAL A 39 2.87 5.27 -3.31
CA VAL A 39 2.46 6.66 -3.14
C VAL A 39 1.01 6.70 -3.57
N PRO A 40 0.08 7.14 -2.72
CA PRO A 40 -1.33 7.22 -3.11
C PRO A 40 -1.42 8.10 -4.35
N SER A 41 -1.89 7.54 -5.47
CA SER A 41 -2.11 8.35 -6.65
C SER A 41 -3.25 9.32 -6.36
N VAL A 42 -3.02 10.61 -6.69
CA VAL A 42 -4.03 11.66 -6.56
C VAL A 42 -4.58 11.92 -7.96
N VAL A 43 -5.88 11.75 -8.12
CA VAL A 43 -6.59 12.02 -9.37
C VAL A 43 -7.58 13.16 -9.13
N ARG A 44 -7.73 14.03 -10.12
CA ARG A 44 -8.56 15.23 -10.02
C ARG A 44 -9.82 15.09 -10.87
N VAL A 45 -10.92 15.59 -10.32
CA VAL A 45 -12.18 15.85 -11.02
C VAL A 45 -12.42 17.36 -10.94
N THR A 46 -12.64 17.99 -12.06
CA THR A 46 -12.99 19.41 -12.13
C THR A 46 -14.52 19.54 -12.20
N ILE A 47 -15.08 20.41 -11.40
CA ILE A 47 -16.46 20.82 -11.51
C ILE A 47 -16.47 22.09 -12.37
N GLN A 48 -17.02 22.00 -13.57
CA GLN A 48 -17.00 23.08 -14.54
C GLN A 48 -18.21 23.01 -15.49
N GLY A 49 -18.88 24.14 -15.67
CA GLY A 49 -20.04 24.22 -16.55
C GLY A 49 -21.18 23.34 -16.07
N TYR A 50 -21.43 23.30 -14.76
CA TYR A 50 -22.46 22.45 -14.13
C TYR A 50 -22.27 20.95 -14.46
N ALA A 51 -21.03 20.49 -14.53
CA ALA A 51 -20.69 19.08 -14.79
C ALA A 51 -19.43 18.66 -14.03
N PHE A 52 -19.37 17.39 -13.64
CA PHE A 52 -18.15 16.74 -13.18
C PHE A 52 -17.31 16.27 -14.37
N ARG A 53 -16.03 16.62 -14.40
CA ARG A 53 -15.10 16.30 -15.50
C ARG A 53 -13.84 15.61 -15.00
N PRO A 54 -13.57 14.36 -15.38
CA PRO A 54 -14.43 13.49 -16.21
C PRO A 54 -15.69 13.06 -15.46
N GLN A 55 -16.77 12.78 -16.20
CA GLN A 55 -18.03 12.30 -15.61
C GLN A 55 -17.90 10.86 -15.10
N THR A 56 -17.10 10.04 -15.75
CA THR A 56 -16.74 8.69 -15.30
C THR A 56 -15.23 8.61 -15.14
N LEU A 57 -14.79 8.28 -13.93
CA LEU A 57 -13.39 8.14 -13.58
C LEU A 57 -13.11 6.71 -13.14
N THR A 58 -12.10 6.06 -13.74
CA THR A 58 -11.64 4.74 -13.32
C THR A 58 -10.31 4.84 -12.61
N VAL A 59 -10.22 4.27 -11.40
CA VAL A 59 -9.04 4.34 -10.54
C VAL A 59 -8.73 2.98 -9.90
N ALA A 60 -7.49 2.83 -9.40
CA ALA A 60 -7.10 1.69 -8.58
C ALA A 60 -7.56 1.88 -7.11
N PRO A 61 -7.74 0.77 -6.35
CA PRO A 61 -7.97 0.85 -4.91
C PRO A 61 -6.87 1.64 -4.19
N GLY A 62 -7.24 2.50 -3.24
CA GLY A 62 -6.32 3.37 -2.50
C GLY A 62 -6.08 4.73 -3.17
N THR A 63 -6.68 5.00 -4.34
CA THR A 63 -6.58 6.29 -5.02
C THR A 63 -7.33 7.37 -4.25
N ARG A 64 -6.69 8.52 -4.10
CA ARG A 64 -7.29 9.74 -3.58
C ARG A 64 -7.86 10.55 -4.74
N VAL A 65 -9.16 10.81 -4.72
CA VAL A 65 -9.82 11.67 -5.70
C VAL A 65 -10.10 13.02 -5.08
N THR A 66 -9.77 14.09 -5.80
CA THR A 66 -9.99 15.47 -5.40
C THR A 66 -10.91 16.15 -6.40
N TRP A 67 -12.05 16.63 -5.96
CA TRP A 67 -12.96 17.46 -6.74
C TRP A 67 -12.66 18.94 -6.47
N THR A 68 -12.53 19.73 -7.52
CA THR A 68 -12.31 21.18 -7.40
C THR A 68 -13.37 21.91 -8.20
N ASN A 69 -14.08 22.82 -7.52
CA ASN A 69 -15.06 23.66 -8.17
C ASN A 69 -14.37 24.86 -8.88
N THR A 70 -14.57 24.97 -10.17
CA THR A 70 -14.09 26.11 -10.98
C THR A 70 -15.22 26.99 -11.50
N ASP A 71 -16.48 26.62 -11.20
CA ASP A 71 -17.64 27.45 -11.51
C ASP A 71 -17.82 28.60 -10.49
N SER A 72 -18.56 29.62 -10.86
CA SER A 72 -19.02 30.66 -9.95
C SER A 72 -20.17 30.19 -9.06
N ALA A 73 -20.92 29.18 -9.48
CA ALA A 73 -21.97 28.54 -8.71
C ALA A 73 -21.40 27.65 -7.60
N ILE A 74 -22.13 27.51 -6.51
CA ILE A 74 -21.82 26.58 -5.43
C ILE A 74 -22.20 25.16 -5.88
N HIS A 75 -21.34 24.20 -5.64
CA HIS A 75 -21.57 22.78 -5.89
C HIS A 75 -21.25 21.93 -4.66
N THR A 76 -21.75 20.71 -4.64
CA THR A 76 -21.44 19.69 -3.62
C THR A 76 -21.15 18.36 -4.29
N VAL A 77 -20.53 17.44 -3.56
CA VAL A 77 -20.30 16.06 -3.98
C VAL A 77 -21.02 15.15 -3.01
N VAL A 78 -22.09 14.51 -3.45
CA VAL A 78 -22.97 13.69 -2.62
C VAL A 78 -23.00 12.26 -3.17
N SER A 79 -22.63 11.27 -2.35
CA SER A 79 -22.75 9.86 -2.72
C SER A 79 -24.21 9.46 -2.89
N ASP A 80 -24.55 8.73 -3.97
CA ASP A 80 -25.89 8.17 -4.15
C ASP A 80 -26.18 7.04 -3.15
N THR A 81 -25.13 6.56 -2.51
CA THR A 81 -25.19 5.60 -1.40
C THR A 81 -24.50 6.24 -0.19
N THR A 82 -24.28 5.50 0.87
CA THR A 82 -23.54 6.00 2.05
C THR A 82 -22.04 5.71 1.97
N ALA A 83 -21.48 5.58 0.77
CA ALA A 83 -20.09 5.17 0.55
C ALA A 83 -19.08 6.20 1.07
N PHE A 84 -19.43 7.48 1.07
CA PHE A 84 -18.64 8.56 1.66
C PHE A 84 -19.55 9.68 2.15
N THR A 85 -19.03 10.46 3.09
CA THR A 85 -19.72 11.66 3.60
C THR A 85 -19.76 12.73 2.52
N ALA A 86 -20.89 13.37 2.35
CA ALA A 86 -21.04 14.48 1.42
C ALA A 86 -20.03 15.60 1.71
N SER A 87 -19.61 16.30 0.66
CA SER A 87 -18.81 17.51 0.84
C SER A 87 -19.65 18.63 1.47
N ASP A 88 -18.96 19.59 2.07
CA ASP A 88 -19.53 20.92 2.29
C ASP A 88 -19.80 21.64 0.96
N ASP A 89 -20.41 22.79 1.02
CA ASP A 89 -20.58 23.70 -0.11
C ASP A 89 -19.22 24.10 -0.69
N LEU A 90 -18.98 23.76 -1.93
CA LEU A 90 -17.75 24.10 -2.64
C LEU A 90 -17.98 25.38 -3.45
N ARG A 91 -17.41 26.47 -2.98
CA ARG A 91 -17.31 27.73 -3.74
C ARG A 91 -16.20 27.65 -4.78
N THR A 92 -16.10 28.60 -5.67
CA THR A 92 -15.02 28.69 -6.68
C THR A 92 -13.65 28.51 -6.04
N GLY A 93 -12.86 27.56 -6.56
CA GLY A 93 -11.51 27.23 -6.10
C GLY A 93 -11.47 26.28 -4.91
N GLN A 94 -12.59 25.97 -4.28
CA GLN A 94 -12.62 25.02 -3.15
C GLN A 94 -12.64 23.56 -3.65
N SER A 95 -12.13 22.68 -2.81
CA SER A 95 -11.96 21.26 -3.14
C SER A 95 -12.47 20.37 -2.03
N PHE A 96 -12.95 19.20 -2.42
CA PHE A 96 -13.28 18.06 -1.58
C PHE A 96 -12.40 16.86 -1.97
N THR A 97 -12.06 16.02 -1.01
CA THR A 97 -11.18 14.85 -1.27
C THR A 97 -11.73 13.62 -0.56
N HIS A 98 -11.74 12.49 -1.29
CA HIS A 98 -12.06 11.18 -0.71
C HIS A 98 -11.11 10.11 -1.25
N THR A 99 -10.76 9.12 -0.41
CA THR A 99 -9.92 7.98 -0.80
C THR A 99 -10.76 6.72 -0.97
N PHE A 100 -10.73 6.14 -2.17
CA PHE A 100 -11.47 4.93 -2.51
C PHE A 100 -10.63 3.68 -2.27
N GLY A 101 -10.88 2.98 -1.16
CA GLY A 101 -10.12 1.78 -0.78
C GLY A 101 -10.67 0.47 -1.34
N LYS A 102 -11.95 0.39 -1.64
CA LYS A 102 -12.62 -0.85 -2.05
C LYS A 102 -13.02 -0.83 -3.52
N VAL A 103 -12.86 -1.98 -4.19
CA VAL A 103 -13.37 -2.19 -5.56
C VAL A 103 -14.88 -2.01 -5.58
N GLY A 104 -15.38 -1.29 -6.58
CA GLY A 104 -16.81 -1.01 -6.75
C GLY A 104 -17.08 0.15 -7.69
N THR A 105 -18.35 0.42 -7.96
CA THR A 105 -18.81 1.59 -8.70
C THR A 105 -19.51 2.52 -7.71
N TYR A 106 -19.04 3.75 -7.66
CA TYR A 106 -19.49 4.77 -6.72
C TYR A 106 -20.12 5.91 -7.51
N THR A 107 -21.45 5.89 -7.62
CA THR A 107 -22.21 6.96 -8.24
C THR A 107 -22.41 8.11 -7.26
N TYR A 108 -22.42 9.32 -7.78
CA TYR A 108 -22.59 10.53 -7.01
C TYR A 108 -23.22 11.65 -7.83
N HIS A 109 -23.71 12.66 -7.15
CA HIS A 109 -24.38 13.82 -7.76
C HIS A 109 -24.04 15.10 -7.00
N CYS A 110 -24.44 16.24 -7.57
CA CYS A 110 -24.45 17.51 -6.85
C CYS A 110 -25.78 17.67 -6.11
N GLY A 111 -25.74 17.91 -4.80
CA GLY A 111 -26.96 18.06 -4.00
C GLY A 111 -27.83 19.26 -4.38
N GLN A 112 -27.24 20.28 -5.02
CA GLN A 112 -27.94 21.51 -5.45
C GLN A 112 -28.40 21.44 -6.91
N HIS A 113 -27.82 20.56 -7.72
CA HIS A 113 -28.10 20.42 -9.14
C HIS A 113 -28.26 18.93 -9.50
N ALA A 114 -29.44 18.39 -9.27
CA ALA A 114 -29.72 16.95 -9.36
C ALA A 114 -29.39 16.32 -10.72
N PHE A 115 -29.33 17.12 -11.79
CA PHE A 115 -28.93 16.67 -13.12
C PHE A 115 -27.40 16.45 -13.26
N MET A 116 -26.59 16.98 -12.34
CA MET A 116 -25.14 16.76 -12.31
C MET A 116 -24.83 15.42 -11.65
N THR A 117 -24.64 14.41 -12.44
CA THR A 117 -24.34 13.04 -12.00
C THR A 117 -23.01 12.55 -12.55
N ALA A 118 -22.35 11.67 -11.80
CA ALA A 118 -21.05 11.11 -12.19
C ALA A 118 -20.77 9.79 -11.46
N ALA A 119 -19.64 9.14 -11.80
CA ALA A 119 -19.24 7.90 -11.14
C ALA A 119 -17.71 7.79 -11.02
N VAL A 120 -17.27 7.20 -9.92
CA VAL A 120 -15.92 6.67 -9.76
C VAL A 120 -15.99 5.15 -9.80
N ILE A 121 -15.26 4.53 -10.73
CA ILE A 121 -15.13 3.07 -10.84
C ILE A 121 -13.78 2.69 -10.26
N VAL A 122 -13.79 1.93 -9.17
CA VAL A 122 -12.60 1.42 -8.53
C VAL A 122 -12.40 -0.03 -8.94
N LYS A 123 -11.34 -0.31 -9.68
CA LYS A 123 -11.00 -1.67 -10.11
C LYS A 123 -9.51 -1.94 -10.01
N ARG A 124 -9.14 -3.19 -9.72
CA ARG A 124 -7.74 -3.61 -9.74
C ARG A 124 -7.22 -3.59 -11.18
N VAL A 125 -6.02 -3.05 -11.36
CA VAL A 125 -5.29 -3.20 -12.61
C VAL A 125 -4.64 -4.59 -12.57
N THR A 126 -5.14 -5.53 -13.37
CA THR A 126 -4.43 -6.78 -13.63
C THR A 126 -3.29 -6.49 -14.60
N ARG A 127 -2.07 -6.79 -14.19
CA ARG A 127 -0.91 -6.80 -15.07
C ARG A 127 -0.84 -8.11 -15.82
#